data_55e8e3cfb563bf8f905c33f91ee41c91
#
_entry.id   55e8e3cfb563bf8f905c33f91ee41c91
#
_cell.length_a   1.000
_cell.length_b   1.000
_cell.length_c   1.000
_cell.angle_alpha   90.00
_cell.angle_beta   90.00
_cell.angle_gamma   90.00
#
_symmetry.space_group_name_H-M   'P 1'
#
loop_
_entity.id
_entity.type
_entity.pdbx_description
1 polymer ?
#
loop_
_entity_poly.entity_id
_entity_poly.type
_entity_poly.pdbx_seq_one_letter_code
_entity_poly.pdbx_strand_id
1 'polypeptide(L)'
;MLDFLPLTATTATHQHPRLTWDIFCQVIDNFGDVGVCWRTAAELVERGQSVRLWMDDASALQWMAPPPHPQGLSVHGWPTAHAQLPDVLGDVVVEAFGCEIPQVMKQAIAQSPSKPPVWINLEYLSAEDYVERCHRLPSRIMSGPAAGLTRWFFYPGFTPATGSVVREQNLGARQQDFAARRSQWRAAHGVQGHDCAVSLFCYEPAALPQLLDQLVSAPALSPQLLVTPGRAAAAVQALPQAEPLKPRYLQPCPQPQFDEMLWACDLNLVRGEDSLVRALWAGQPMVWHIYPQHDNAHHDKLDAFLDWLKAPPSLRAFHHAWNGMTSPQTLPLLTPEMLREWQACVQAARESLATQSDLIAQIQAFSAEKR
;
A
#
# COMPACT_ATOMS: atom_id res chain seq x y z
N MET A 1 -23.20 13.39 -7.04
CA MET A 1 -22.18 12.78 -7.92
C MET A 1 -20.86 13.40 -7.49
N LEU A 2 -19.99 12.63 -6.88
CA LEU A 2 -18.69 13.11 -6.41
C LEU A 2 -17.74 13.05 -7.61
N ASP A 3 -17.18 14.20 -8.00
CA ASP A 3 -16.32 14.31 -9.18
C ASP A 3 -14.96 13.66 -8.94
N PHE A 4 -14.52 12.88 -9.91
CA PHE A 4 -13.21 12.26 -9.96
C PHE A 4 -12.24 13.22 -10.68
N LEU A 5 -11.32 13.83 -9.91
CA LEU A 5 -10.30 14.70 -10.48
C LEU A 5 -9.04 13.87 -10.84
N PRO A 6 -8.64 13.81 -12.11
CA PRO A 6 -7.43 13.12 -12.53
C PRO A 6 -6.16 13.83 -12.05
N LEU A 7 -5.10 13.05 -11.79
CA LEU A 7 -3.77 13.62 -11.51
C LEU A 7 -3.13 14.11 -12.82
N THR A 8 -2.72 15.36 -12.87
CA THR A 8 -1.90 15.88 -13.98
C THR A 8 -0.43 15.58 -13.70
N ALA A 9 0.17 14.73 -14.53
CA ALA A 9 1.59 14.38 -14.41
C ALA A 9 2.47 15.43 -15.12
N THR A 10 3.39 16.04 -14.37
CA THR A 10 4.54 16.74 -14.94
C THR A 10 5.79 15.95 -14.53
N THR A 11 6.32 15.11 -15.40
CA THR A 11 7.56 14.37 -15.15
C THR A 11 8.61 14.73 -16.17
N ALA A 12 9.68 15.38 -15.70
CA ALA A 12 10.95 15.37 -16.41
C ALA A 12 11.55 13.95 -16.29
N THR A 13 11.67 13.22 -17.38
CA THR A 13 12.31 11.91 -17.44
C THR A 13 13.82 12.07 -17.28
N HIS A 14 14.32 12.05 -16.04
CA HIS A 14 15.73 11.76 -15.79
C HIS A 14 15.94 10.27 -16.06
N GLN A 15 16.62 9.94 -17.17
CA GLN A 15 17.03 8.56 -17.44
C GLN A 15 18.12 8.18 -16.42
N HIS A 16 17.76 7.44 -15.40
CA HIS A 16 18.74 6.79 -14.52
C HIS A 16 19.44 5.64 -15.26
N PRO A 17 20.70 5.33 -14.94
CA PRO A 17 21.39 4.18 -15.52
C PRO A 17 20.58 2.90 -15.23
N ARG A 18 20.59 1.98 -16.17
CA ARG A 18 19.94 0.67 -16.00
C ARG A 18 20.71 -0.13 -14.96
N LEU A 19 20.05 -0.47 -13.87
CA LEU A 19 20.58 -1.25 -12.75
C LEU A 19 19.82 -2.56 -12.61
N THR A 20 20.48 -3.53 -11.99
CA THR A 20 19.84 -4.77 -11.53
C THR A 20 19.54 -4.68 -10.05
N TRP A 21 18.29 -4.95 -9.68
CA TRP A 21 17.78 -4.86 -8.32
C TRP A 21 17.44 -6.25 -7.79
N ASP A 22 17.91 -6.57 -6.59
CA ASP A 22 17.50 -7.73 -5.82
C ASP A 22 16.61 -7.24 -4.66
N ILE A 23 15.32 -7.45 -4.75
CA ILE A 23 14.35 -7.06 -3.72
C ILE A 23 13.94 -8.30 -2.93
N PHE A 24 14.22 -8.30 -1.63
CA PHE A 24 13.85 -9.37 -0.71
C PHE A 24 12.61 -8.98 0.09
N CYS A 25 11.63 -9.86 0.09
CA CYS A 25 10.39 -9.73 0.85
C CYS A 25 10.17 -10.98 1.70
N GLN A 26 9.99 -10.79 2.99
CA GLN A 26 9.41 -11.78 3.88
C GLN A 26 7.95 -11.45 4.09
N VAL A 27 7.08 -12.41 3.87
CA VAL A 27 5.63 -12.19 3.93
C VAL A 27 5.13 -12.37 5.35
N ILE A 28 4.75 -11.29 6.00
CA ILE A 28 4.22 -11.25 7.38
C ILE A 28 2.73 -10.88 7.36
N ASP A 29 2.36 -9.75 6.76
CA ASP A 29 0.96 -9.35 6.52
C ASP A 29 0.53 -9.77 5.10
N ASN A 30 0.40 -11.07 4.90
CA ASN A 30 -0.10 -11.77 3.71
C ASN A 30 -0.07 -10.99 2.38
N PHE A 31 -0.87 -9.92 2.24
CA PHE A 31 -1.05 -9.22 0.96
C PHE A 31 -0.37 -7.85 0.94
N GLY A 32 -0.15 -7.22 2.11
CA GLY A 32 0.44 -5.90 2.22
C GLY A 32 1.89 -5.89 1.75
N ASP A 33 2.71 -6.75 2.33
CA ASP A 33 4.15 -6.85 2.03
C ASP A 33 4.38 -7.27 0.56
N VAL A 34 3.62 -8.29 0.11
CA VAL A 34 3.64 -8.72 -1.29
C VAL A 34 3.24 -7.58 -2.23
N GLY A 35 2.19 -6.84 -1.87
CA GLY A 35 1.64 -5.75 -2.67
C GLY A 35 2.64 -4.63 -2.91
N VAL A 36 3.25 -4.12 -1.85
CA VAL A 36 4.26 -3.04 -1.95
C VAL A 36 5.49 -3.50 -2.72
N CYS A 37 6.01 -4.70 -2.42
CA CYS A 37 7.20 -5.23 -3.09
C CYS A 37 6.95 -5.48 -4.58
N TRP A 38 5.81 -6.05 -4.94
CA TRP A 38 5.44 -6.25 -6.34
C TRP A 38 5.28 -4.93 -7.10
N ARG A 39 4.55 -3.95 -6.55
CA ARG A 39 4.39 -2.64 -7.19
C ARG A 39 5.72 -1.93 -7.37
N THR A 40 6.58 -1.99 -6.35
CA THR A 40 7.94 -1.44 -6.42
C THR A 40 8.75 -2.11 -7.54
N ALA A 41 8.73 -3.44 -7.61
CA ALA A 41 9.46 -4.21 -8.61
C ALA A 41 8.92 -3.95 -10.03
N ALA A 42 7.60 -3.97 -10.21
CA ALA A 42 6.98 -3.72 -11.51
C ALA A 42 7.25 -2.31 -12.01
N GLU A 43 7.11 -1.29 -11.13
CA GLU A 43 7.36 0.10 -11.51
C GLU A 43 8.84 0.38 -11.80
N LEU A 44 9.77 -0.26 -11.08
CA LEU A 44 11.20 -0.19 -11.43
C LEU A 44 11.47 -0.72 -12.84
N VAL A 45 10.81 -1.82 -13.22
CA VAL A 45 10.95 -2.39 -14.57
C VAL A 45 10.33 -1.47 -15.63
N GLU A 46 9.17 -0.89 -15.39
CA GLU A 46 8.55 0.11 -16.26
C GLU A 46 9.47 1.33 -16.47
N ARG A 47 10.30 1.66 -15.48
CA ARG A 47 11.34 2.70 -15.55
C ARG A 47 12.68 2.20 -16.10
N GLY A 48 12.70 1.04 -16.77
CA GLY A 48 13.85 0.51 -17.49
C GLY A 48 14.88 -0.23 -16.64
N GLN A 49 14.56 -0.57 -15.39
CA GLN A 49 15.43 -1.37 -14.53
C GLN A 49 15.26 -2.86 -14.78
N SER A 50 16.17 -3.71 -14.25
CA SER A 50 16.00 -5.15 -14.18
C SER A 50 15.79 -5.56 -12.72
N VAL A 51 14.79 -6.39 -12.43
CA VAL A 51 14.43 -6.73 -11.03
C VAL A 51 14.30 -8.23 -10.83
N ARG A 52 14.93 -8.73 -9.77
CA ARG A 52 14.70 -10.05 -9.20
C ARG A 52 13.98 -9.85 -7.87
N LEU A 53 12.74 -10.30 -7.79
CA LEU A 53 11.94 -10.27 -6.58
C LEU A 53 12.06 -11.61 -5.86
N TRP A 54 12.68 -11.62 -4.69
CA TRP A 54 12.92 -12.78 -3.86
C TRP A 54 11.90 -12.83 -2.73
N MET A 55 11.12 -13.91 -2.64
CA MET A 55 10.06 -14.05 -1.65
C MET A 55 10.15 -15.41 -0.95
N ASP A 56 9.86 -15.44 0.34
CA ASP A 56 9.69 -16.69 1.08
C ASP A 56 8.37 -17.39 0.72
N ASP A 57 7.31 -16.63 0.45
CA ASP A 57 6.03 -17.10 -0.08
C ASP A 57 5.51 -16.19 -1.19
N ALA A 58 5.50 -16.68 -2.41
CA ALA A 58 5.00 -15.98 -3.59
C ALA A 58 3.55 -16.40 -3.97
N SER A 59 2.86 -17.19 -3.16
CA SER A 59 1.56 -17.76 -3.48
C SER A 59 0.49 -16.71 -3.81
N ALA A 60 0.51 -15.56 -3.11
CA ALA A 60 -0.41 -14.46 -3.36
C ALA A 60 -0.25 -13.83 -4.76
N LEU A 61 0.94 -13.87 -5.35
CA LEU A 61 1.17 -13.33 -6.70
C LEU A 61 0.41 -14.10 -7.79
N GLN A 62 -0.01 -15.34 -7.54
CA GLN A 62 -0.78 -16.12 -8.51
C GLN A 62 -2.08 -15.40 -8.92
N TRP A 63 -2.65 -14.61 -8.04
CA TRP A 63 -3.87 -13.83 -8.32
C TRP A 63 -3.67 -12.32 -8.22
N MET A 64 -2.75 -11.82 -7.38
CA MET A 64 -2.45 -10.38 -7.29
C MET A 64 -1.75 -9.85 -8.55
N ALA A 65 -0.92 -10.67 -9.16
CA ALA A 65 -0.12 -10.33 -10.33
C ALA A 65 0.10 -11.58 -11.21
N PRO A 66 -0.97 -12.13 -11.82
CA PRO A 66 -0.83 -13.34 -12.63
C PRO A 66 0.10 -13.10 -13.82
N PRO A 67 0.86 -14.14 -14.23
CA PRO A 67 1.72 -14.04 -15.41
C PRO A 67 0.92 -13.80 -16.69
N PRO A 68 1.53 -13.24 -17.76
CA PRO A 68 2.97 -12.98 -17.86
C PRO A 68 3.41 -11.74 -17.08
N HIS A 69 4.55 -11.87 -16.39
CA HIS A 69 5.16 -10.72 -15.72
C HIS A 69 5.86 -9.79 -16.72
N PRO A 70 6.08 -8.50 -16.37
CA PRO A 70 6.81 -7.55 -17.21
C PRO A 70 8.20 -8.07 -17.58
N GLN A 71 8.63 -7.84 -18.83
CA GLN A 71 9.96 -8.23 -19.28
C GLN A 71 11.03 -7.48 -18.47
N GLY A 72 11.93 -8.22 -17.82
CA GLY A 72 12.95 -7.66 -16.92
C GLY A 72 12.61 -7.85 -15.44
N LEU A 73 11.43 -8.44 -15.11
CA LEU A 73 11.04 -8.83 -13.77
C LEU A 73 11.01 -10.36 -13.67
N SER A 74 11.68 -10.92 -12.67
CA SER A 74 11.62 -12.33 -12.33
C SER A 74 11.32 -12.51 -10.84
N VAL A 75 10.53 -13.55 -10.51
CA VAL A 75 10.17 -13.90 -9.14
C VAL A 75 10.89 -15.18 -8.75
N HIS A 76 11.51 -15.18 -7.59
CA HIS A 76 12.34 -16.28 -7.07
C HIS A 76 11.96 -16.59 -5.64
N GLY A 77 12.08 -17.87 -5.26
CA GLY A 77 12.12 -18.27 -3.86
C GLY A 77 13.42 -17.83 -3.18
N TRP A 78 13.42 -17.67 -1.86
CA TRP A 78 14.62 -17.31 -1.13
C TRP A 78 15.71 -18.38 -1.31
N PRO A 79 16.97 -17.98 -1.65
CA PRO A 79 18.03 -18.93 -1.87
C PRO A 79 18.47 -19.57 -0.55
N THR A 80 18.56 -20.90 -0.52
CA THR A 80 19.05 -21.69 0.63
C THR A 80 20.46 -22.21 0.44
N ALA A 81 20.97 -22.15 -0.81
CA ALA A 81 22.31 -22.61 -1.18
C ALA A 81 22.95 -21.68 -2.22
N HIS A 82 24.27 -21.65 -2.25
CA HIS A 82 25.06 -20.80 -3.15
C HIS A 82 24.71 -21.06 -4.63
N ALA A 83 24.42 -22.29 -5.01
CA ALA A 83 24.03 -22.67 -6.37
C ALA A 83 22.70 -22.06 -6.84
N GLN A 84 21.89 -21.50 -5.94
CA GLN A 84 20.65 -20.80 -6.25
C GLN A 84 20.83 -19.30 -6.44
N LEU A 85 22.02 -18.79 -6.18
CA LEU A 85 22.37 -17.38 -6.38
C LEU A 85 22.56 -17.08 -7.88
N PRO A 86 22.31 -15.85 -8.30
CA PRO A 86 22.63 -15.44 -9.65
C PRO A 86 24.16 -15.35 -9.86
N ASP A 87 24.64 -15.58 -11.08
CA ASP A 87 26.05 -15.45 -11.43
C ASP A 87 26.60 -14.05 -11.13
N VAL A 88 25.77 -13.04 -11.31
CA VAL A 88 26.07 -11.64 -11.01
C VAL A 88 25.03 -11.10 -10.04
N LEU A 89 25.50 -10.61 -8.89
CA LEU A 89 24.66 -9.94 -7.90
C LEU A 89 24.09 -8.64 -8.45
N GLY A 90 22.95 -8.20 -7.88
CA GLY A 90 22.37 -6.92 -8.23
C GLY A 90 23.25 -5.74 -7.86
N ASP A 91 23.04 -4.65 -8.55
CA ASP A 91 23.65 -3.36 -8.24
C ASP A 91 23.09 -2.74 -6.97
N VAL A 92 21.82 -3.06 -6.68
CA VAL A 92 21.08 -2.63 -5.50
C VAL A 92 20.42 -3.85 -4.85
N VAL A 93 20.57 -3.95 -3.53
CA VAL A 93 19.87 -4.94 -2.70
C VAL A 93 18.91 -4.21 -1.80
N VAL A 94 17.65 -4.62 -1.81
CA VAL A 94 16.60 -4.06 -0.96
C VAL A 94 16.11 -5.15 0.00
N GLU A 95 16.25 -4.90 1.30
CA GLU A 95 15.54 -5.63 2.35
C GLU A 95 14.21 -4.90 2.61
N ALA A 96 13.09 -5.50 2.24
CA ALA A 96 11.80 -4.88 2.51
C ALA A 96 11.34 -5.19 3.93
N PHE A 97 10.89 -4.17 4.66
CA PHE A 97 10.27 -4.26 5.98
C PHE A 97 11.17 -4.90 7.05
N GLY A 98 12.47 -4.63 6.96
CA GLY A 98 13.43 -5.17 7.92
C GLY A 98 13.61 -6.68 7.84
N CYS A 99 13.23 -7.32 6.73
CA CYS A 99 13.46 -8.75 6.54
C CYS A 99 14.95 -9.08 6.62
N GLU A 100 15.29 -10.24 7.19
CA GLU A 100 16.66 -10.67 7.25
C GLU A 100 17.02 -11.54 6.05
N ILE A 101 17.68 -10.96 5.04
CA ILE A 101 18.05 -11.69 3.81
C ILE A 101 18.90 -12.94 4.12
N PRO A 102 18.81 -14.01 3.29
CA PRO A 102 19.51 -15.26 3.53
C PRO A 102 21.02 -15.11 3.69
N GLN A 103 21.59 -15.93 4.59
CA GLN A 103 23.05 -15.89 4.89
C GLN A 103 23.90 -16.14 3.65
N VAL A 104 23.45 -17.01 2.74
CA VAL A 104 24.17 -17.29 1.48
C VAL A 104 24.26 -16.03 0.60
N MET A 105 23.23 -15.17 0.59
CA MET A 105 23.26 -13.89 -0.12
C MET A 105 24.22 -12.90 0.58
N LYS A 106 24.17 -12.81 1.91
CA LYS A 106 25.10 -11.97 2.69
C LYS A 106 26.55 -12.36 2.46
N GLN A 107 26.83 -13.67 2.40
CA GLN A 107 28.17 -14.18 2.07
C GLN A 107 28.62 -13.80 0.65
N ALA A 108 27.74 -13.97 -0.32
CA ALA A 108 28.03 -13.63 -1.70
C ALA A 108 28.30 -12.12 -1.88
N ILE A 109 27.52 -11.25 -1.22
CA ILE A 109 27.76 -9.80 -1.24
C ILE A 109 29.12 -9.45 -0.64
N ALA A 110 29.47 -10.07 0.50
CA ALA A 110 30.74 -9.80 1.20
C ALA A 110 31.97 -10.31 0.43
N GLN A 111 31.80 -11.39 -0.35
CA GLN A 111 32.88 -12.03 -1.11
C GLN A 111 32.96 -11.53 -2.56
N SER A 112 32.02 -10.67 -2.96
CA SER A 112 32.00 -10.14 -4.33
C SER A 112 33.29 -9.40 -4.65
N PRO A 113 33.96 -9.72 -5.77
CA PRO A 113 35.15 -8.99 -6.21
C PRO A 113 34.81 -7.59 -6.75
N SER A 114 33.53 -7.34 -7.00
CA SER A 114 33.02 -6.07 -7.47
C SER A 114 32.74 -5.10 -6.30
N LYS A 115 32.48 -3.84 -6.63
CA LYS A 115 31.94 -2.89 -5.65
C LYS A 115 30.68 -3.48 -5.02
N PRO A 116 30.55 -3.47 -3.68
CA PRO A 116 29.34 -3.96 -3.02
C PRO A 116 28.08 -3.23 -3.54
N PRO A 117 26.94 -3.91 -3.59
CA PRO A 117 25.68 -3.29 -3.95
C PRO A 117 25.32 -2.15 -3.01
N VAL A 118 24.52 -1.21 -3.48
CA VAL A 118 23.85 -0.27 -2.59
C VAL A 118 22.81 -1.08 -1.81
N TRP A 119 22.99 -1.19 -0.49
CA TRP A 119 22.15 -2.01 0.35
C TRP A 119 21.15 -1.14 1.10
N ILE A 120 19.87 -1.31 0.80
CA ILE A 120 18.76 -0.50 1.33
C ILE A 120 17.88 -1.37 2.21
N ASN A 121 17.57 -0.89 3.40
CA ASN A 121 16.47 -1.38 4.22
C ASN A 121 15.26 -0.48 3.95
N LEU A 122 14.31 -0.96 3.18
CA LEU A 122 13.04 -0.30 2.92
C LEU A 122 12.10 -0.59 4.09
N GLU A 123 11.87 0.41 4.90
CA GLU A 123 11.09 0.32 6.13
C GLU A 123 9.58 0.41 5.86
N TYR A 124 8.80 0.13 6.89
CA TYR A 124 7.35 0.33 6.87
C TYR A 124 6.98 1.81 6.73
N LEU A 125 5.86 2.07 6.05
CA LEU A 125 5.29 3.40 5.89
C LEU A 125 4.86 3.98 7.25
N SER A 126 5.29 5.20 7.58
CA SER A 126 4.80 5.91 8.75
C SER A 126 4.72 7.42 8.52
N ALA A 127 3.86 8.09 9.29
CA ALA A 127 3.76 9.54 9.40
C ALA A 127 4.40 10.09 10.68
N GLU A 128 5.00 9.22 11.51
CA GLU A 128 5.63 9.63 12.76
C GLU A 128 6.92 10.42 12.51
N ASP A 129 7.21 11.40 13.34
CA ASP A 129 8.35 12.33 13.17
C ASP A 129 9.72 11.66 13.09
N TYR A 130 9.87 10.46 13.69
CA TYR A 130 11.17 9.77 13.66
C TYR A 130 11.57 9.33 12.25
N VAL A 131 10.62 9.06 11.36
CA VAL A 131 10.92 8.58 10.00
C VAL A 131 11.68 9.62 9.19
N GLU A 132 11.41 10.92 9.39
CA GLU A 132 12.16 12.00 8.75
C GLU A 132 13.62 12.02 9.21
N ARG A 133 13.83 11.85 10.53
CA ARG A 133 15.18 11.84 11.12
C ARG A 133 15.99 10.60 10.75
N CYS A 134 15.31 9.48 10.52
CA CYS A 134 15.95 8.20 10.23
C CYS A 134 16.08 7.91 8.71
N HIS A 135 15.35 8.64 7.87
CA HIS A 135 15.40 8.45 6.43
C HIS A 135 16.81 8.72 5.87
N ARG A 136 17.32 7.76 5.07
CA ARG A 136 18.65 7.78 4.43
C ARG A 136 19.84 7.74 5.40
N LEU A 137 19.64 7.39 6.69
CA LEU A 137 20.73 7.18 7.61
C LEU A 137 21.49 5.87 7.30
N PRO A 138 22.84 5.91 7.39
CA PRO A 138 23.63 4.70 7.27
C PRO A 138 23.55 3.86 8.54
N SER A 139 23.51 2.54 8.36
CA SER A 139 23.63 1.54 9.43
C SER A 139 24.73 0.57 9.08
N ARG A 140 25.83 0.59 9.83
CA ARG A 140 26.92 -0.36 9.64
C ARG A 140 26.54 -1.74 10.16
N ILE A 141 26.74 -2.77 9.35
CA ILE A 141 26.52 -4.15 9.76
C ILE A 141 27.65 -4.56 10.70
N MET A 142 27.31 -4.89 11.94
CA MET A 142 28.31 -5.10 13.01
C MET A 142 28.79 -6.56 13.12
N SER A 143 28.05 -7.53 12.58
CA SER A 143 28.36 -8.95 12.74
C SER A 143 27.92 -9.78 11.53
N GLY A 144 28.36 -11.03 11.48
CA GLY A 144 28.03 -11.96 10.40
C GLY A 144 28.87 -11.76 9.13
N PRO A 145 28.53 -12.47 8.03
CA PRO A 145 29.32 -12.46 6.80
C PRO A 145 29.53 -11.08 6.16
N ALA A 146 28.54 -10.22 6.28
CA ALA A 146 28.54 -8.88 5.70
C ALA A 146 29.05 -7.80 6.68
N ALA A 147 29.72 -8.18 7.78
CA ALA A 147 30.25 -7.24 8.76
C ALA A 147 31.17 -6.19 8.09
N GLY A 148 30.98 -4.93 8.46
CA GLY A 148 31.72 -3.81 7.90
C GLY A 148 31.05 -3.13 6.70
N LEU A 149 30.10 -3.78 6.03
CA LEU A 149 29.29 -3.14 4.98
C LEU A 149 28.27 -2.16 5.60
N THR A 150 27.80 -1.25 4.76
CA THR A 150 26.79 -0.24 5.14
C THR A 150 25.47 -0.59 4.49
N ARG A 151 24.42 -0.61 5.30
CA ARG A 151 23.02 -0.64 4.92
C ARG A 151 22.41 0.73 5.16
N TRP A 152 21.50 1.15 4.32
CA TRP A 152 20.86 2.46 4.40
C TRP A 152 19.39 2.31 4.74
N PHE A 153 18.92 2.98 5.76
CA PHE A 153 17.50 3.05 6.03
C PHE A 153 16.78 3.92 5.00
N PHE A 154 15.68 3.43 4.47
CA PHE A 154 14.83 4.16 3.55
C PHE A 154 13.39 4.08 4.04
N TYR A 155 12.90 5.17 4.60
CA TYR A 155 11.57 5.24 5.19
C TYR A 155 10.57 5.83 4.21
N PRO A 156 9.56 5.04 3.73
CA PRO A 156 8.36 5.60 3.13
C PRO A 156 7.64 6.50 4.12
N GLY A 157 7.02 7.57 3.63
CA GLY A 157 6.32 8.53 4.46
C GLY A 157 5.55 9.53 3.62
N PHE A 158 5.03 10.55 4.26
CA PHE A 158 4.07 11.45 3.63
C PHE A 158 4.62 12.88 3.43
N THR A 159 5.83 13.15 3.88
CA THR A 159 6.45 14.47 3.80
C THR A 159 7.63 14.48 2.82
N PRO A 160 8.05 15.65 2.32
CA PRO A 160 9.22 15.76 1.45
C PRO A 160 10.55 15.31 2.08
N ALA A 161 10.61 15.19 3.42
CA ALA A 161 11.78 14.70 4.15
C ALA A 161 11.85 13.17 4.26
N THR A 162 10.88 12.44 3.68
CA THR A 162 10.80 10.98 3.67
C THR A 162 10.91 10.43 2.26
N GLY A 163 10.88 9.09 2.12
CA GLY A 163 10.91 8.41 0.83
C GLY A 163 9.62 8.53 0.00
N SER A 164 8.61 9.24 0.48
CA SER A 164 7.28 9.31 -0.13
C SER A 164 6.61 7.92 -0.24
N VAL A 165 5.63 7.78 -1.09
CA VAL A 165 4.85 6.55 -1.28
C VAL A 165 4.93 6.07 -2.73
N VAL A 166 4.59 4.80 -2.96
CA VAL A 166 4.55 4.22 -4.31
C VAL A 166 3.50 4.94 -5.16
N ARG A 167 3.93 5.39 -6.34
CA ARG A 167 3.07 5.96 -7.37
C ARG A 167 3.60 5.53 -8.73
N GLU A 168 2.80 4.79 -9.47
CA GLU A 168 3.12 4.38 -10.83
C GLU A 168 3.06 5.59 -11.77
N GLN A 169 3.97 5.65 -12.76
CA GLN A 169 4.00 6.74 -13.75
C GLN A 169 2.70 6.84 -14.54
N ASN A 170 2.06 5.71 -14.80
CA ASN A 170 0.82 5.63 -15.56
C ASN A 170 -0.46 5.78 -14.70
N LEU A 171 -0.34 5.98 -13.38
CA LEU A 171 -1.49 6.03 -12.48
C LEU A 171 -2.55 7.04 -12.92
N GLY A 172 -2.14 8.25 -13.26
CA GLY A 172 -3.06 9.31 -13.71
C GLY A 172 -3.80 8.94 -15.00
N ALA A 173 -3.09 8.37 -15.99
CA ALA A 173 -3.69 7.91 -17.24
C ALA A 173 -4.71 6.78 -16.98
N ARG A 174 -4.35 5.78 -16.16
CA ARG A 174 -5.26 4.69 -15.76
C ARG A 174 -6.52 5.21 -15.07
N GLN A 175 -6.39 6.21 -14.20
CA GLN A 175 -7.53 6.83 -13.53
C GLN A 175 -8.43 7.55 -14.51
N GLN A 176 -7.86 8.28 -15.47
CA GLN A 176 -8.61 8.97 -16.52
C GLN A 176 -9.36 7.99 -17.41
N ASP A 177 -8.71 6.93 -17.87
CA ASP A 177 -9.35 5.87 -18.66
C ASP A 177 -10.47 5.17 -17.87
N PHE A 178 -10.26 4.93 -16.58
CA PHE A 178 -11.26 4.31 -15.73
C PHE A 178 -12.47 5.24 -15.52
N ALA A 179 -12.29 6.53 -15.42
CA ALA A 179 -13.39 7.50 -15.23
C ALA A 179 -14.46 7.34 -16.32
N ALA A 180 -14.05 7.10 -17.57
CA ALA A 180 -14.98 6.88 -18.69
C ALA A 180 -15.83 5.61 -18.55
N ARG A 181 -15.35 4.58 -17.85
CA ARG A 181 -16.03 3.28 -17.66
C ARG A 181 -16.50 3.00 -16.23
N ARG A 182 -16.34 3.98 -15.32
CA ARG A 182 -16.73 3.85 -13.89
C ARG A 182 -18.19 3.41 -13.74
N SER A 183 -19.11 4.01 -14.48
CA SER A 183 -20.54 3.67 -14.42
C SER A 183 -20.79 2.22 -14.88
N GLN A 184 -20.10 1.76 -15.92
CA GLN A 184 -20.19 0.39 -16.41
C GLN A 184 -19.64 -0.60 -15.36
N TRP A 185 -18.49 -0.27 -14.75
CA TRP A 185 -17.92 -1.07 -13.67
C TRP A 185 -18.89 -1.20 -12.49
N ARG A 186 -19.47 -0.07 -12.05
CA ARG A 186 -20.45 -0.04 -10.96
C ARG A 186 -21.66 -0.91 -11.28
N ALA A 187 -22.24 -0.79 -12.46
CA ALA A 187 -23.38 -1.59 -12.89
C ALA A 187 -23.06 -3.10 -12.90
N ALA A 188 -21.88 -3.48 -13.41
CA ALA A 188 -21.42 -4.88 -13.42
C ALA A 188 -21.26 -5.47 -12.00
N HIS A 189 -21.02 -4.60 -11.00
CA HIS A 189 -20.91 -4.98 -9.58
C HIS A 189 -22.21 -4.73 -8.79
N GLY A 190 -23.34 -4.50 -9.46
CA GLY A 190 -24.65 -4.34 -8.84
C GLY A 190 -24.88 -3.00 -8.15
N VAL A 191 -24.01 -2.01 -8.39
CA VAL A 191 -24.12 -0.64 -7.84
C VAL A 191 -24.89 0.22 -8.80
N GLN A 192 -26.05 0.73 -8.38
CA GLN A 192 -26.86 1.63 -9.18
C GLN A 192 -26.32 3.07 -9.18
N GLY A 193 -26.77 3.91 -10.09
CA GLY A 193 -26.21 5.26 -10.26
C GLY A 193 -26.34 6.18 -9.03
N HIS A 194 -27.35 5.95 -8.18
CA HIS A 194 -27.59 6.73 -6.96
C HIS A 194 -27.07 6.09 -5.68
N ASP A 195 -26.59 4.83 -5.76
CA ASP A 195 -26.10 4.12 -4.58
C ASP A 195 -24.75 4.70 -4.10
N CYS A 196 -24.52 4.63 -2.80
CA CYS A 196 -23.21 4.83 -2.20
C CYS A 196 -22.47 3.49 -2.17
N ALA A 197 -21.50 3.31 -3.04
CA ALA A 197 -20.68 2.11 -3.04
C ALA A 197 -19.66 2.17 -1.89
N VAL A 198 -19.71 1.17 -1.01
CA VAL A 198 -18.81 1.04 0.13
C VAL A 198 -17.93 -0.19 -0.09
N SER A 199 -16.61 -0.02 -0.25
CA SER A 199 -15.68 -1.15 -0.27
C SER A 199 -15.24 -1.49 1.15
N LEU A 200 -15.22 -2.79 1.47
CA LEU A 200 -14.78 -3.29 2.76
C LEU A 200 -13.62 -4.27 2.58
N PHE A 201 -12.43 -3.81 2.95
CA PHE A 201 -11.22 -4.58 3.08
C PHE A 201 -10.64 -4.31 4.47
N CYS A 202 -10.94 -5.16 5.43
CA CYS A 202 -10.56 -4.97 6.84
C CYS A 202 -10.00 -6.26 7.45
N TYR A 203 -9.42 -6.12 8.63
CA TYR A 203 -9.26 -7.24 9.58
C TYR A 203 -10.62 -7.54 10.23
N GLU A 204 -10.68 -7.83 11.53
CA GLU A 204 -11.92 -8.07 12.27
C GLU A 204 -12.14 -6.93 13.28
N PRO A 205 -12.55 -5.72 12.86
CA PRO A 205 -12.77 -4.62 13.79
C PRO A 205 -14.01 -4.87 14.64
N ALA A 206 -13.90 -4.65 15.93
CA ALA A 206 -15.02 -4.84 16.86
C ALA A 206 -16.22 -3.92 16.56
N ALA A 207 -15.98 -2.82 15.84
CA ALA A 207 -17.03 -1.89 15.40
C ALA A 207 -17.77 -2.33 14.12
N LEU A 208 -17.39 -3.47 13.49
CA LEU A 208 -18.02 -3.94 12.26
C LEU A 208 -19.55 -4.14 12.39
N PRO A 209 -20.08 -4.77 13.44
CA PRO A 209 -21.55 -4.89 13.59
C PRO A 209 -22.26 -3.54 13.55
N GLN A 210 -21.69 -2.54 14.23
CA GLN A 210 -22.27 -1.19 14.28
C GLN A 210 -22.22 -0.50 12.91
N LEU A 211 -21.16 -0.69 12.14
CA LEU A 211 -21.09 -0.20 10.76
C LEU A 211 -22.21 -0.80 9.90
N LEU A 212 -22.43 -2.11 9.99
CA LEU A 212 -23.48 -2.79 9.24
C LEU A 212 -24.87 -2.28 9.63
N ASP A 213 -25.15 -2.13 10.93
CA ASP A 213 -26.41 -1.57 11.43
C ASP A 213 -26.64 -0.13 10.94
N GLN A 214 -25.58 0.70 10.91
CA GLN A 214 -25.66 2.06 10.36
C GLN A 214 -25.98 2.05 8.86
N LEU A 215 -25.33 1.19 8.08
CA LEU A 215 -25.58 1.09 6.64
C LEU A 215 -27.00 0.62 6.34
N VAL A 216 -27.55 -0.33 7.13
CA VAL A 216 -28.96 -0.75 7.03
C VAL A 216 -29.90 0.42 7.32
N SER A 217 -29.56 1.24 8.31
CA SER A 217 -30.39 2.35 8.81
C SER A 217 -30.18 3.68 8.06
N ALA A 218 -29.37 3.71 6.99
CA ALA A 218 -28.98 4.92 6.26
C ALA A 218 -29.63 5.01 4.86
N PRO A 219 -30.97 5.12 4.74
CA PRO A 219 -31.62 5.15 3.43
C PRO A 219 -31.18 6.34 2.56
N ALA A 220 -30.75 7.44 3.17
CA ALA A 220 -30.24 8.60 2.47
C ALA A 220 -28.92 8.33 1.69
N LEU A 221 -28.16 7.31 2.09
CA LEU A 221 -26.94 6.88 1.40
C LEU A 221 -27.22 5.81 0.34
N SER A 222 -28.33 5.05 0.45
CA SER A 222 -28.57 3.87 -0.40
C SER A 222 -27.32 3.00 -0.53
N PRO A 223 -26.77 2.45 0.58
CA PRO A 223 -25.46 1.84 0.57
C PRO A 223 -25.46 0.49 -0.15
N GLN A 224 -24.48 0.30 -1.04
CA GLN A 224 -24.15 -1.00 -1.64
C GLN A 224 -22.79 -1.44 -1.09
N LEU A 225 -22.79 -2.50 -0.27
CA LEU A 225 -21.58 -3.02 0.36
C LEU A 225 -20.86 -4.03 -0.56
N LEU A 226 -19.61 -3.73 -0.91
CA LEU A 226 -18.71 -4.58 -1.69
C LEU A 226 -17.65 -5.14 -0.74
N VAL A 227 -17.65 -6.45 -0.51
CA VAL A 227 -16.79 -7.10 0.48
C VAL A 227 -15.69 -7.87 -0.23
N THR A 228 -14.43 -7.55 0.10
CA THR A 228 -13.27 -8.25 -0.45
C THR A 228 -13.15 -9.68 0.12
N PRO A 229 -12.55 -10.61 -0.61
CA PRO A 229 -12.37 -11.99 -0.14
C PRO A 229 -11.46 -12.10 1.08
N GLY A 230 -11.50 -13.23 1.75
CA GLY A 230 -10.70 -13.54 2.93
C GLY A 230 -11.30 -13.02 4.23
N ARG A 231 -10.49 -12.37 5.09
CA ARG A 231 -10.89 -11.99 6.46
C ARG A 231 -12.13 -11.10 6.51
N ALA A 232 -12.23 -10.10 5.63
CA ALA A 232 -13.40 -9.23 5.56
C ALA A 232 -14.69 -10.01 5.23
N ALA A 233 -14.63 -10.91 4.23
CA ALA A 233 -15.78 -11.74 3.87
C ALA A 233 -16.19 -12.66 5.02
N ALA A 234 -15.23 -13.32 5.66
CA ALA A 234 -15.50 -14.19 6.81
C ALA A 234 -16.12 -13.41 7.98
N ALA A 235 -15.61 -12.22 8.29
CA ALA A 235 -16.13 -11.37 9.36
C ALA A 235 -17.58 -10.93 9.10
N VAL A 236 -17.89 -10.50 7.85
CA VAL A 236 -19.25 -10.08 7.48
C VAL A 236 -20.23 -11.26 7.47
N GLN A 237 -19.82 -12.41 6.94
CA GLN A 237 -20.67 -13.61 6.90
C GLN A 237 -21.03 -14.15 8.29
N ALA A 238 -20.20 -13.90 9.30
CA ALA A 238 -20.47 -14.30 10.66
C ALA A 238 -21.51 -13.41 11.39
N LEU A 239 -21.93 -12.29 10.79
CA LEU A 239 -22.78 -11.28 11.40
C LEU A 239 -24.18 -11.23 10.77
N PRO A 240 -25.27 -11.44 11.57
CA PRO A 240 -26.64 -11.37 11.06
C PRO A 240 -27.01 -9.97 10.54
N GLN A 241 -26.35 -8.92 11.00
CA GLN A 241 -26.54 -7.53 10.53
C GLN A 241 -26.25 -7.36 9.03
N ALA A 242 -25.52 -8.29 8.42
CA ALA A 242 -25.21 -8.23 7.00
C ALA A 242 -26.39 -8.63 6.09
N GLU A 243 -27.32 -9.46 6.56
CA GLU A 243 -28.43 -9.99 5.75
C GLU A 243 -29.28 -8.91 5.05
N PRO A 244 -29.73 -7.84 5.73
CA PRO A 244 -30.54 -6.80 5.09
C PRO A 244 -29.79 -6.02 3.99
N LEU A 245 -28.46 -5.90 4.09
CA LEU A 245 -27.62 -5.19 3.12
C LEU A 245 -27.41 -5.97 1.83
N LYS A 246 -27.59 -7.30 1.86
CA LYS A 246 -27.26 -8.19 0.73
C LYS A 246 -25.88 -7.90 0.15
N PRO A 247 -24.80 -8.02 0.96
CA PRO A 247 -23.46 -7.65 0.53
C PRO A 247 -23.04 -8.38 -0.74
N ARG A 248 -22.30 -7.70 -1.60
CA ARG A 248 -21.67 -8.34 -2.74
C ARG A 248 -20.26 -8.79 -2.37
N TYR A 249 -20.05 -10.09 -2.31
CA TYR A 249 -18.74 -10.69 -2.08
C TYR A 249 -17.95 -10.74 -3.38
N LEU A 250 -16.80 -10.06 -3.38
CA LEU A 250 -15.93 -9.97 -4.55
C LEU A 250 -15.00 -11.20 -4.64
N GLN A 251 -14.51 -11.46 -5.83
CA GLN A 251 -13.48 -12.48 -6.05
C GLN A 251 -12.07 -11.85 -5.86
N PRO A 252 -11.04 -12.68 -5.57
CA PRO A 252 -9.65 -12.23 -5.66
C PRO A 252 -9.38 -11.62 -7.03
N CYS A 253 -8.68 -10.51 -7.07
CA CYS A 253 -8.41 -9.79 -8.31
C CYS A 253 -6.98 -9.25 -8.37
N PRO A 254 -6.41 -9.06 -9.57
CA PRO A 254 -5.12 -8.41 -9.73
C PRO A 254 -5.10 -6.99 -9.14
N GLN A 255 -3.93 -6.55 -8.69
CA GLN A 255 -3.76 -5.22 -8.09
C GLN A 255 -4.32 -4.05 -8.91
N PRO A 256 -4.20 -4.02 -10.26
CA PRO A 256 -4.85 -2.97 -11.05
C PRO A 256 -6.38 -2.94 -10.91
N GLN A 257 -7.01 -4.11 -10.79
CA GLN A 257 -8.47 -4.19 -10.58
C GLN A 257 -8.89 -3.82 -9.15
N PHE A 258 -8.02 -4.08 -8.16
CA PHE A 258 -8.21 -3.58 -6.81
C PHE A 258 -8.20 -2.04 -6.77
N ASP A 259 -7.27 -1.40 -7.50
CA ASP A 259 -7.26 0.05 -7.66
C ASP A 259 -8.57 0.57 -8.26
N GLU A 260 -9.07 -0.09 -9.32
CA GLU A 260 -10.35 0.26 -9.97
C GLU A 260 -11.55 0.15 -9.03
N MET A 261 -11.56 -0.86 -8.16
CA MET A 261 -12.58 -0.98 -7.11
C MET A 261 -12.57 0.24 -6.19
N LEU A 262 -11.39 0.67 -5.72
CA LEU A 262 -11.27 1.85 -4.86
C LEU A 262 -11.70 3.13 -5.59
N TRP A 263 -11.41 3.24 -6.89
CA TRP A 263 -11.85 4.39 -7.70
C TRP A 263 -13.36 4.38 -7.98
N ALA A 264 -13.97 3.21 -8.02
CA ALA A 264 -15.41 3.06 -8.25
C ALA A 264 -16.25 3.38 -7.02
N CYS A 265 -15.72 3.13 -5.83
CA CYS A 265 -16.44 3.28 -4.56
C CYS A 265 -16.47 4.74 -4.06
N ASP A 266 -17.45 5.03 -3.21
CA ASP A 266 -17.70 6.34 -2.62
C ASP A 266 -17.20 6.41 -1.17
N LEU A 267 -16.93 5.26 -0.53
CA LEU A 267 -16.25 5.09 0.75
C LEU A 267 -15.40 3.83 0.71
N ASN A 268 -14.14 3.94 1.11
CA ASN A 268 -13.18 2.85 1.12
C ASN A 268 -12.72 2.54 2.56
N LEU A 269 -13.12 1.39 3.11
CA LEU A 269 -12.52 0.88 4.33
C LEU A 269 -11.40 -0.08 3.94
N VAL A 270 -10.16 0.31 4.22
CA VAL A 270 -8.95 -0.39 3.79
C VAL A 270 -8.11 -0.85 4.98
N ARG A 271 -7.16 -1.78 4.76
CA ARG A 271 -6.24 -2.28 5.79
C ARG A 271 -4.81 -2.38 5.28
N GLY A 272 -3.86 -2.39 6.22
CA GLY A 272 -2.44 -2.49 5.87
C GLY A 272 -1.93 -1.27 5.11
N GLU A 273 -0.69 -1.30 4.63
CA GLU A 273 -0.02 -0.11 4.08
C GLU A 273 -0.25 0.07 2.58
N ASP A 274 -0.18 -1.01 1.77
CA ASP A 274 -0.43 -0.91 0.32
C ASP A 274 -1.82 -0.32 0.04
N SER A 275 -2.86 -0.91 0.63
CA SER A 275 -4.23 -0.45 0.38
C SER A 275 -4.52 0.95 0.94
N LEU A 276 -3.84 1.38 2.01
CA LEU A 276 -3.86 2.77 2.48
C LEU A 276 -3.37 3.73 1.38
N VAL A 277 -2.20 3.44 0.82
CA VAL A 277 -1.61 4.25 -0.26
C VAL A 277 -2.53 4.27 -1.49
N ARG A 278 -3.13 3.13 -1.83
CA ARG A 278 -4.08 3.05 -2.97
C ARG A 278 -5.36 3.83 -2.72
N ALA A 279 -5.89 3.83 -1.49
CA ALA A 279 -7.05 4.62 -1.11
C ALA A 279 -6.76 6.13 -1.12
N LEU A 280 -5.56 6.57 -0.70
CA LEU A 280 -5.12 7.96 -0.86
C LEU A 280 -5.09 8.36 -2.34
N TRP A 281 -4.52 7.53 -3.20
CA TRP A 281 -4.51 7.79 -4.65
C TRP A 281 -5.89 7.72 -5.30
N ALA A 282 -6.85 7.01 -4.72
CA ALA A 282 -8.24 7.03 -5.18
C ALA A 282 -8.90 8.39 -4.92
N GLY A 283 -8.50 9.12 -3.88
CA GLY A 283 -9.05 10.44 -3.56
C GLY A 283 -10.52 10.41 -3.11
N GLN A 284 -11.01 9.25 -2.69
CA GLN A 284 -12.34 9.06 -2.13
C GLN A 284 -12.28 9.01 -0.60
N PRO A 285 -13.39 9.23 0.12
CA PRO A 285 -13.46 9.00 1.56
C PRO A 285 -12.87 7.65 1.93
N MET A 286 -12.04 7.62 2.96
CA MET A 286 -11.39 6.38 3.37
C MET A 286 -11.25 6.25 4.88
N VAL A 287 -11.25 5.01 5.35
CA VAL A 287 -10.94 4.65 6.73
C VAL A 287 -9.88 3.55 6.72
N TRP A 288 -8.79 3.79 7.41
CA TRP A 288 -7.69 2.85 7.53
C TRP A 288 -7.83 1.98 8.78
N HIS A 289 -7.90 0.67 8.57
CA HIS A 289 -7.75 -0.31 9.64
C HIS A 289 -6.27 -0.68 9.70
N ILE A 290 -5.54 -0.05 10.61
CA ILE A 290 -4.11 -0.31 10.79
C ILE A 290 -3.88 -1.73 11.32
N TYR A 291 -2.74 -2.33 10.99
CA TYR A 291 -2.38 -3.66 11.50
C TYR A 291 -2.24 -3.62 13.02
N PRO A 292 -3.04 -4.40 13.78
CA PRO A 292 -3.03 -4.35 15.24
C PRO A 292 -1.72 -4.94 15.80
N GLN A 293 -1.10 -4.22 16.71
CA GLN A 293 0.07 -4.66 17.47
C GLN A 293 -0.28 -4.83 18.94
N HIS A 294 0.34 -5.80 19.62
CA HIS A 294 0.00 -6.14 21.01
C HIS A 294 0.33 -5.03 22.02
N ASP A 295 1.30 -4.18 21.71
CA ASP A 295 1.75 -3.06 22.55
C ASP A 295 1.03 -1.74 22.26
N ASN A 296 0.06 -1.74 21.37
CA ASN A 296 -0.68 -0.57 20.89
C ASN A 296 0.19 0.50 20.18
N ALA A 297 1.42 0.23 19.80
CA ALA A 297 2.26 1.18 19.05
C ALA A 297 1.61 1.64 17.73
N HIS A 298 0.73 0.81 17.16
CA HIS A 298 -0.07 1.17 15.99
C HIS A 298 -1.04 2.35 16.22
N HIS A 299 -1.40 2.66 17.48
CA HIS A 299 -2.27 3.81 17.80
C HIS A 299 -1.54 5.14 17.54
N ASP A 300 -0.31 5.27 18.01
CA ASP A 300 0.51 6.48 17.77
C ASP A 300 0.78 6.67 16.26
N LYS A 301 1.05 5.58 15.56
CA LYS A 301 1.22 5.57 14.10
C LYS A 301 -0.06 6.02 13.37
N LEU A 302 -1.23 5.59 13.83
CA LEU A 302 -2.52 6.02 13.29
C LEU A 302 -2.76 7.50 13.56
N ASP A 303 -2.51 7.98 14.79
CA ASP A 303 -2.69 9.39 15.14
C ASP A 303 -1.75 10.29 14.33
N ALA A 304 -0.49 9.92 14.17
CA ALA A 304 0.45 10.65 13.32
C ALA A 304 -0.05 10.73 11.86
N PHE A 305 -0.61 9.65 11.33
CA PHE A 305 -1.23 9.66 10.00
C PHE A 305 -2.43 10.61 9.92
N LEU A 306 -3.32 10.59 10.94
CA LEU A 306 -4.50 11.45 10.99
C LEU A 306 -4.13 12.93 11.16
N ASP A 307 -3.03 13.22 11.85
CA ASP A 307 -2.47 14.57 11.97
C ASP A 307 -1.92 15.07 10.64
N TRP A 308 -1.11 14.26 9.95
CA TRP A 308 -0.63 14.57 8.62
C TRP A 308 -1.77 14.78 7.63
N LEU A 309 -2.78 13.89 7.65
CA LEU A 309 -3.98 13.96 6.81
C LEU A 309 -4.80 15.23 7.10
N LYS A 310 -4.59 15.88 8.26
CA LYS A 310 -5.44 16.95 8.81
C LYS A 310 -6.89 16.49 8.90
N ALA A 311 -7.07 15.27 9.38
CA ALA A 311 -8.36 14.61 9.44
C ALA A 311 -9.37 15.46 10.23
N PRO A 312 -10.55 15.77 9.67
CA PRO A 312 -11.61 16.46 10.40
C PRO A 312 -12.04 15.62 11.61
N PRO A 313 -12.61 16.24 12.67
CA PRO A 313 -12.97 15.55 13.91
C PRO A 313 -13.85 14.31 13.69
N SER A 314 -14.75 14.36 12.73
CA SER A 314 -15.63 13.24 12.37
C SER A 314 -14.85 12.04 11.80
N LEU A 315 -13.88 12.27 10.92
CA LEU A 315 -13.03 11.24 10.33
C LEU A 315 -12.09 10.63 11.37
N ARG A 316 -11.49 11.47 12.23
CA ARG A 316 -10.63 11.01 13.33
C ARG A 316 -11.41 10.14 14.30
N ALA A 317 -12.57 10.58 14.75
CA ALA A 317 -13.41 9.81 15.66
C ALA A 317 -13.84 8.47 15.06
N PHE A 318 -14.12 8.43 13.75
CA PHE A 318 -14.44 7.19 13.06
C PHE A 318 -13.25 6.24 13.03
N HIS A 319 -12.04 6.73 12.69
CA HIS A 319 -10.82 5.92 12.70
C HIS A 319 -10.53 5.37 14.11
N HIS A 320 -10.65 6.18 15.15
CA HIS A 320 -10.41 5.73 16.53
C HIS A 320 -11.37 4.62 16.94
N ALA A 321 -12.68 4.79 16.67
CA ALA A 321 -13.67 3.77 16.97
C ALA A 321 -13.45 2.50 16.15
N TRP A 322 -13.12 2.64 14.84
CA TRP A 322 -12.86 1.52 13.94
C TRP A 322 -11.64 0.69 14.35
N ASN A 323 -10.61 1.34 14.88
CA ASN A 323 -9.37 0.72 15.34
C ASN A 323 -9.37 0.36 16.85
N GLY A 324 -10.50 0.48 17.54
CA GLY A 324 -10.62 0.06 18.93
C GLY A 324 -9.98 1.00 19.95
N MET A 325 -9.68 2.25 19.58
CA MET A 325 -9.03 3.24 20.43
C MET A 325 -9.99 3.96 21.39
N THR A 326 -11.30 3.79 21.25
CA THR A 326 -12.33 4.41 22.07
C THR A 326 -13.13 3.39 22.86
N SER A 327 -13.57 3.75 24.06
CA SER A 327 -14.48 2.94 24.88
C SER A 327 -15.60 3.82 25.47
N PRO A 328 -16.89 3.55 25.19
CA PRO A 328 -17.38 2.53 24.27
C PRO A 328 -17.00 2.85 22.80
N GLN A 329 -16.88 1.80 22.01
CA GLN A 329 -16.63 1.95 20.56
C GLN A 329 -17.92 2.39 19.90
N THR A 330 -18.07 3.70 19.68
CA THR A 330 -19.24 4.26 19.01
C THR A 330 -18.81 4.93 17.72
N LEU A 331 -19.18 4.35 16.58
CA LEU A 331 -18.92 4.95 15.28
C LEU A 331 -19.79 6.20 15.10
N PRO A 332 -19.20 7.33 14.65
CA PRO A 332 -19.98 8.46 14.16
C PRO A 332 -20.97 8.04 13.07
N LEU A 333 -22.15 8.64 13.06
CA LEU A 333 -23.17 8.33 12.07
C LEU A 333 -22.71 8.82 10.67
N LEU A 334 -22.66 7.90 9.70
CA LEU A 334 -22.32 8.25 8.34
C LEU A 334 -23.42 9.07 7.68
N THR A 335 -23.06 10.25 7.18
CA THR A 335 -23.96 11.12 6.41
C THR A 335 -23.33 11.55 5.09
N PRO A 336 -24.12 11.95 4.09
CA PRO A 336 -23.58 12.50 2.85
C PRO A 336 -22.67 13.72 3.05
N GLU A 337 -22.96 14.55 4.05
CA GLU A 337 -22.16 15.73 4.42
C GLU A 337 -20.76 15.31 4.90
N MET A 338 -20.70 14.35 5.82
CA MET A 338 -19.43 13.81 6.32
C MET A 338 -18.59 13.20 5.20
N LEU A 339 -19.21 12.42 4.31
CA LEU A 339 -18.48 11.84 3.19
C LEU A 339 -17.90 12.91 2.25
N ARG A 340 -18.61 14.03 2.02
CA ARG A 340 -18.05 15.15 1.26
C ARG A 340 -16.89 15.83 1.96
N GLU A 341 -16.98 16.04 3.28
CA GLU A 341 -15.89 16.60 4.10
C GLU A 341 -14.65 15.70 4.06
N TRP A 342 -14.86 14.38 4.23
CA TRP A 342 -13.77 13.39 4.18
C TRP A 342 -13.12 13.33 2.79
N GLN A 343 -13.93 13.40 1.74
CA GLN A 343 -13.41 13.44 0.37
C GLN A 343 -12.52 14.65 0.14
N ALA A 344 -12.96 15.84 0.54
CA ALA A 344 -12.16 17.05 0.40
C ALA A 344 -10.81 16.93 1.16
N CYS A 345 -10.83 16.35 2.37
CA CYS A 345 -9.64 16.08 3.16
C CYS A 345 -8.67 15.13 2.43
N VAL A 346 -9.16 13.98 1.93
CA VAL A 346 -8.33 13.00 1.23
C VAL A 346 -7.81 13.54 -0.11
N GLN A 347 -8.62 14.32 -0.83
CA GLN A 347 -8.18 14.97 -2.08
C GLN A 347 -7.05 15.97 -1.83
N ALA A 348 -7.14 16.81 -0.79
CA ALA A 348 -6.07 17.74 -0.43
C ALA A 348 -4.77 17.01 -0.08
N ALA A 349 -4.85 15.90 0.66
CA ALA A 349 -3.69 15.07 0.98
C ALA A 349 -3.09 14.43 -0.28
N ARG A 350 -3.92 13.88 -1.17
CA ARG A 350 -3.52 13.32 -2.46
C ARG A 350 -2.79 14.36 -3.33
N GLU A 351 -3.33 15.56 -3.44
CA GLU A 351 -2.71 16.66 -4.19
C GLU A 351 -1.34 17.02 -3.60
N SER A 352 -1.23 17.12 -2.29
CA SER A 352 0.05 17.36 -1.61
C SER A 352 1.07 16.27 -1.93
N LEU A 353 0.70 14.99 -1.87
CA LEU A 353 1.57 13.87 -2.23
C LEU A 353 1.95 13.90 -3.72
N ALA A 354 1.04 14.32 -4.60
CA ALA A 354 1.28 14.38 -6.03
C ALA A 354 2.38 15.38 -6.42
N THR A 355 2.63 16.40 -5.59
CA THR A 355 3.72 17.37 -5.81
C THR A 355 5.10 16.81 -5.47
N GLN A 356 5.17 15.69 -4.74
CA GLN A 356 6.42 15.07 -4.31
C GLN A 356 6.91 14.05 -5.36
N SER A 357 8.22 13.84 -5.41
CA SER A 357 8.80 12.68 -6.08
C SER A 357 8.31 11.41 -5.37
N ASP A 358 7.84 10.43 -6.14
CA ASP A 358 7.37 9.16 -5.60
C ASP A 358 8.52 8.28 -5.05
N LEU A 359 8.17 7.24 -4.30
CA LEU A 359 9.12 6.32 -3.68
C LEU A 359 10.11 5.75 -4.71
N ILE A 360 9.64 5.37 -5.89
CA ILE A 360 10.48 4.71 -6.89
C ILE A 360 11.51 5.71 -7.47
N ALA A 361 11.09 6.93 -7.77
CA ALA A 361 11.99 7.98 -8.24
C ALA A 361 13.06 8.30 -7.17
N GLN A 362 12.65 8.38 -5.90
CA GLN A 362 13.57 8.69 -4.82
C GLN A 362 14.57 7.56 -4.54
N ILE A 363 14.15 6.30 -4.54
CA ILE A 363 15.05 5.16 -4.29
C ILE A 363 16.03 4.97 -5.46
N GLN A 364 15.60 5.23 -6.72
CA GLN A 364 16.49 5.23 -7.88
C GLN A 364 17.55 6.35 -7.80
N ALA A 365 17.13 7.57 -7.49
CA ALA A 365 18.04 8.69 -7.34
C ALA A 365 19.06 8.44 -6.21
N PHE A 366 18.61 7.94 -5.07
CA PHE A 366 19.47 7.57 -3.95
C PHE A 366 20.46 6.47 -4.32
N SER A 367 20.02 5.43 -5.02
CA SER A 367 20.89 4.35 -5.46
C SER A 367 21.96 4.84 -6.43
N ALA A 368 21.61 5.74 -7.34
CA ALA A 368 22.56 6.36 -8.26
C ALA A 368 23.59 7.24 -7.53
N GLU A 369 23.18 7.96 -6.47
CA GLU A 369 24.08 8.78 -5.62
C GLU A 369 25.11 7.93 -4.86
N LYS A 370 24.71 6.73 -4.39
CA LYS A 370 25.58 5.86 -3.56
C LYS A 370 26.48 4.94 -4.36
N ARG A 371 26.27 4.80 -5.67
CA ARG A 371 27.12 4.03 -6.59
C ARG A 371 28.32 4.83 -7.05
#